data_7380a148381d2042cf8d76fb52e3514b
#
_entry.id   7380a148381d2042cf8d76fb52e3514b
#
_cell.length_a   1.000
_cell.length_b   1.000
_cell.length_c   1.000
_cell.angle_alpha   90.00
_cell.angle_beta   90.00
_cell.angle_gamma   90.00
#
_symmetry.space_group_name_H-M   'P 1'
#
loop_
_entity.id
_entity.type
_entity.pdbx_description
1 polymer ?
#
loop_
_entity_poly.entity_id
_entity_poly.type
_entity_poly.pdbx_seq_one_letter_code
_entity_poly.pdbx_strand_id
1 'polypeptide(L)'
;HCSANTNMDETSTAIFFGLYGTGKTTLSTDPKRKLIGDDEHGWDDNGVFNYEGGCYAKVINLDKESEPDIYGAIKRNALLENVTVAADGKIDFADKSVTENTRVSYPINHIQNIVKPISKGPAAKQVIFLSADAFGVLPPVSILNSDQAQYYFLSGFTAKLAGTERGITEPTPTFSACFGQAFLELHPTKYAAELVKKM
;
A
#
# COMPACT_ATOMS: atom_id res chain seq x y z
N HIS A 1 1.30 -9.58 0.37
CA HIS A 1 0.62 -8.28 0.30
C HIS A 1 1.58 -7.13 0.68
N CYS A 2 2.03 -6.38 -0.32
CA CYS A 2 2.86 -5.20 -0.16
C CYS A 2 2.70 -4.32 -1.39
N SER A 3 2.93 -3.00 -1.27
CA SER A 3 3.17 -2.16 -2.44
C SER A 3 4.65 -2.21 -2.83
N ALA A 4 4.96 -1.90 -4.07
CA ALA A 4 6.34 -1.86 -4.54
C ALA A 4 6.57 -0.72 -5.54
N ASN A 5 7.73 -0.09 -5.43
CA ASN A 5 8.22 0.88 -6.40
C ASN A 5 9.73 0.73 -6.62
N THR A 6 10.24 1.38 -7.65
CA THR A 6 11.67 1.45 -7.91
C THR A 6 12.10 2.90 -8.15
N ASN A 7 13.39 3.20 -8.01
CA ASN A 7 13.92 4.51 -8.41
C ASN A 7 13.77 4.73 -9.93
N MET A 8 13.98 5.95 -10.38
CA MET A 8 13.77 6.31 -11.79
C MET A 8 14.67 5.51 -12.76
N ASP A 9 15.85 5.08 -12.31
CA ASP A 9 16.81 4.28 -13.09
C ASP A 9 16.52 2.77 -13.03
N GLU A 10 15.50 2.34 -12.30
CA GLU A 10 15.09 0.94 -12.14
C GLU A 10 16.18 0.01 -11.58
N THR A 11 17.03 0.56 -10.70
CA THR A 11 18.16 -0.17 -10.07
C THR A 11 17.95 -0.48 -8.60
N SER A 12 16.91 0.08 -7.97
CA SER A 12 16.65 -0.04 -6.54
C SER A 12 15.16 -0.12 -6.24
N THR A 13 14.69 -1.31 -5.95
CA THR A 13 13.30 -1.58 -5.55
C THR A 13 13.12 -1.42 -4.05
N ALA A 14 12.02 -0.79 -3.66
CA ALA A 14 11.51 -0.74 -2.30
C ALA A 14 10.16 -1.46 -2.24
N ILE A 15 9.94 -2.21 -1.17
CA ILE A 15 8.66 -2.87 -0.86
C ILE A 15 8.11 -2.34 0.47
N PHE A 16 6.80 -2.17 0.52
CA PHE A 16 6.11 -1.55 1.65
C PHE A 16 5.06 -2.53 2.18
N PHE A 17 5.35 -3.14 3.31
CA PHE A 17 4.37 -3.95 4.04
C PHE A 17 3.56 -3.06 4.98
N GLY A 18 2.31 -3.40 5.16
CA GLY A 18 1.42 -2.69 6.09
C GLY A 18 -0.01 -3.12 5.88
N LEU A 19 -0.82 -2.98 6.92
CA LEU A 19 -2.25 -3.22 6.80
C LEU A 19 -2.94 -2.10 6.03
N TYR A 20 -4.21 -2.29 5.85
CA TYR A 20 -5.09 -1.38 5.17
C TYR A 20 -5.08 0.03 5.83
N GLY A 21 -4.94 1.08 5.03
CA GLY A 21 -4.94 2.45 5.50
C GLY A 21 -3.62 2.95 6.11
N THR A 22 -2.57 2.14 6.19
CA THR A 22 -1.27 2.55 6.74
C THR A 22 -0.43 3.40 5.78
N GLY A 23 -0.91 3.65 4.57
CA GLY A 23 -0.24 4.52 3.60
C GLY A 23 0.59 3.79 2.53
N LYS A 24 0.42 2.47 2.35
CA LYS A 24 1.13 1.72 1.29
C LYS A 24 0.99 2.39 -0.07
N THR A 25 -0.23 2.59 -0.53
CA THR A 25 -0.52 3.19 -1.84
C THR A 25 0.06 4.59 -1.95
N THR A 26 -0.17 5.44 -0.96
CA THR A 26 0.33 6.83 -0.95
C THR A 26 1.84 6.90 -1.06
N LEU A 27 2.57 6.06 -0.30
CA LEU A 27 4.04 6.08 -0.31
C LEU A 27 4.63 5.41 -1.53
N SER A 28 3.98 4.39 -2.10
CA SER A 28 4.47 3.71 -3.28
C SER A 28 4.25 4.50 -4.57
N THR A 29 3.24 5.38 -4.62
CA THR A 29 2.93 6.26 -5.77
C THR A 29 3.67 7.60 -5.71
N ASP A 30 4.87 7.64 -5.16
CA ASP A 30 5.73 8.83 -5.17
C ASP A 30 6.09 9.23 -6.62
N PRO A 31 5.85 10.48 -7.06
CA PRO A 31 6.16 10.94 -8.41
C PRO A 31 7.67 10.91 -8.74
N LYS A 32 8.54 10.78 -7.75
CA LYS A 32 10.01 10.64 -7.92
C LYS A 32 10.46 9.18 -8.05
N ARG A 33 9.52 8.24 -8.03
CA ARG A 33 9.79 6.81 -8.17
C ARG A 33 8.80 6.20 -9.17
N LYS A 34 9.14 5.05 -9.74
CA LYS A 34 8.25 4.32 -10.66
C LYS A 34 7.51 3.24 -9.90
N LEU A 35 6.19 3.27 -9.97
CA LEU A 35 5.33 2.24 -9.37
C LEU A 35 5.52 0.89 -10.06
N ILE A 36 5.71 -0.18 -9.29
CA ILE A 36 5.65 -1.57 -9.76
C ILE A 36 4.21 -2.08 -9.57
N GLY A 37 3.63 -1.86 -8.40
CA GLY A 37 2.26 -2.22 -8.09
C GLY A 37 1.82 -1.76 -6.71
N ASP A 38 0.51 -1.87 -6.46
CA ASP A 38 -0.14 -1.29 -5.30
C ASP A 38 -0.26 -2.26 -4.11
N ASP A 39 -0.59 -3.53 -4.34
CA ASP A 39 -0.93 -4.43 -3.22
C ASP A 39 -0.35 -5.84 -3.33
N GLU A 40 -0.38 -6.52 -4.47
CA GLU A 40 0.03 -7.93 -4.56
C GLU A 40 1.25 -8.15 -5.47
N HIS A 41 2.32 -8.69 -4.89
CA HIS A 41 3.58 -8.91 -5.58
C HIS A 41 4.15 -10.29 -5.35
N GLY A 42 4.85 -10.79 -6.38
CA GLY A 42 5.81 -11.88 -6.24
C GLY A 42 7.22 -11.31 -6.03
N TRP A 43 8.01 -11.99 -5.21
CA TRP A 43 9.42 -11.69 -4.99
C TRP A 43 10.22 -12.97 -5.17
N ASP A 44 10.80 -13.14 -6.34
CA ASP A 44 11.68 -14.26 -6.69
C ASP A 44 13.16 -13.86 -6.64
N ASP A 45 14.05 -14.71 -7.13
CA ASP A 45 15.48 -14.43 -7.17
C ASP A 45 15.88 -13.42 -8.26
N ASN A 46 14.96 -13.12 -9.20
CA ASN A 46 15.18 -12.18 -10.29
C ASN A 46 14.56 -10.80 -10.03
N GLY A 47 13.85 -10.62 -8.93
CA GLY A 47 13.27 -9.34 -8.55
C GLY A 47 11.86 -9.38 -8.01
N VAL A 48 11.22 -8.22 -8.03
CA VAL A 48 9.84 -8.02 -7.55
C VAL A 48 8.95 -7.74 -8.76
N PHE A 49 7.80 -8.37 -8.82
CA PHE A 49 6.84 -8.18 -9.91
C PHE A 49 5.40 -8.15 -9.39
N ASN A 50 4.56 -7.42 -10.10
CA ASN A 50 3.16 -7.22 -9.75
C ASN A 50 2.27 -8.31 -10.37
N TYR A 51 1.29 -8.79 -9.61
CA TYR A 51 0.25 -9.72 -10.10
C TYR A 51 -0.98 -8.99 -10.64
N GLU A 52 -1.16 -7.71 -10.29
CA GLU A 52 -2.39 -6.96 -10.56
C GLU A 52 -2.25 -6.04 -11.77
N GLY A 53 -3.32 -5.92 -12.55
CA GLY A 53 -3.40 -4.99 -13.67
C GLY A 53 -3.85 -3.57 -13.29
N GLY A 54 -4.13 -3.30 -12.03
CA GLY A 54 -4.71 -2.06 -11.55
C GLY A 54 -4.33 -1.72 -10.12
N CYS A 55 -4.91 -0.63 -9.65
CA CYS A 55 -4.82 -0.17 -8.27
C CYS A 55 -6.21 -0.01 -7.66
N TYR A 56 -6.29 -0.15 -6.34
CA TYR A 56 -7.52 0.04 -5.57
C TYR A 56 -7.24 0.94 -4.36
N ALA A 57 -7.47 2.23 -4.56
CA ALA A 57 -7.07 3.26 -3.62
C ALA A 57 -8.24 3.81 -2.82
N LYS A 58 -7.97 4.22 -1.57
CA LYS A 58 -8.89 5.00 -0.74
C LYS A 58 -8.90 6.44 -1.23
N VAL A 59 -10.09 7.06 -1.30
CA VAL A 59 -10.24 8.41 -1.85
C VAL A 59 -11.01 9.37 -0.95
N ILE A 60 -11.31 9.00 0.30
CA ILE A 60 -11.88 9.95 1.25
C ILE A 60 -10.90 11.08 1.51
N ASN A 61 -11.37 12.32 1.35
CA ASN A 61 -10.55 13.53 1.44
C ASN A 61 -9.34 13.55 0.48
N LEU A 62 -9.45 12.85 -0.66
CA LEU A 62 -8.38 12.85 -1.66
C LEU A 62 -8.12 14.28 -2.12
N ASP A 63 -6.87 14.68 -2.05
CA ASP A 63 -6.40 16.01 -2.43
C ASP A 63 -5.37 15.93 -3.55
N LYS A 64 -5.51 16.82 -4.54
CA LYS A 64 -4.68 16.84 -5.74
C LYS A 64 -3.21 17.20 -5.47
N GLU A 65 -2.95 17.99 -4.43
CA GLU A 65 -1.59 18.47 -4.13
C GLU A 65 -0.82 17.41 -3.33
N SER A 66 -1.50 16.72 -2.42
CA SER A 66 -0.89 15.70 -1.58
C SER A 66 -0.76 14.34 -2.28
N GLU A 67 -1.72 13.97 -3.15
CA GLU A 67 -1.75 12.68 -3.85
C GLU A 67 -2.00 12.85 -5.36
N PRO A 68 -1.11 13.54 -6.09
CA PRO A 68 -1.32 13.93 -7.48
C PRO A 68 -1.47 12.73 -8.43
N ASP A 69 -0.76 11.63 -8.19
CA ASP A 69 -0.80 10.45 -9.05
C ASP A 69 -2.13 9.70 -8.91
N ILE A 70 -2.64 9.53 -7.69
CA ILE A 70 -3.95 8.90 -7.47
C ILE A 70 -5.04 9.80 -8.04
N TYR A 71 -5.00 11.10 -7.74
CA TYR A 71 -5.98 12.05 -8.27
C TYR A 71 -5.99 12.06 -9.81
N GLY A 72 -4.81 12.08 -10.44
CA GLY A 72 -4.65 12.05 -11.90
C GLY A 72 -5.05 10.73 -12.55
N ALA A 73 -5.11 9.64 -11.80
CA ALA A 73 -5.54 8.33 -12.29
C ALA A 73 -7.07 8.20 -12.36
N ILE A 74 -7.82 9.07 -11.67
CA ILE A 74 -9.28 9.08 -11.68
C ILE A 74 -9.79 9.76 -12.95
N LYS A 75 -9.97 8.96 -13.98
CA LYS A 75 -10.43 9.39 -15.31
C LYS A 75 -11.32 8.31 -15.91
N ARG A 76 -11.73 8.47 -17.17
CA ARG A 76 -12.56 7.47 -17.84
C ARG A 76 -11.99 6.07 -17.66
N ASN A 77 -12.86 5.10 -17.34
CA ASN A 77 -12.58 3.70 -16.99
C ASN A 77 -12.04 3.47 -15.57
N ALA A 78 -12.00 4.49 -14.70
CA ALA A 78 -11.90 4.29 -13.27
C ALA A 78 -13.28 3.93 -12.70
N LEU A 79 -13.31 3.00 -11.75
CA LEU A 79 -14.53 2.58 -11.05
C LEU A 79 -14.55 3.23 -9.67
N LEU A 80 -15.65 3.92 -9.37
CA LEU A 80 -15.88 4.56 -8.07
C LEU A 80 -16.74 3.66 -7.20
N GLU A 81 -16.34 3.47 -5.95
CA GLU A 81 -17.08 2.71 -4.94
C GLU A 81 -17.42 3.61 -3.75
N ASN A 82 -18.70 3.68 -3.41
CA ASN A 82 -19.25 4.53 -2.35
C ASN A 82 -18.96 6.04 -2.53
N VAL A 83 -18.58 6.45 -3.71
CA VAL A 83 -18.28 7.86 -4.06
C VAL A 83 -19.52 8.47 -4.72
N THR A 84 -19.94 9.62 -4.25
CA THR A 84 -21.05 10.37 -4.84
C THR A 84 -20.56 11.23 -6.00
N VAL A 85 -21.35 11.25 -7.07
CA VAL A 85 -21.08 12.08 -8.26
C VAL A 85 -22.27 13.01 -8.45
N ALA A 86 -22.01 14.30 -8.46
CA ALA A 86 -23.05 15.31 -8.69
C ALA A 86 -23.59 15.25 -10.14
N ALA A 87 -24.75 15.84 -10.37
CA ALA A 87 -25.40 15.85 -11.69
C ALA A 87 -24.55 16.51 -12.80
N ASP A 88 -23.64 17.40 -12.44
CA ASP A 88 -22.66 18.03 -13.35
C ASP A 88 -21.39 17.20 -13.56
N GLY A 89 -21.34 15.99 -12.98
CA GLY A 89 -20.21 15.08 -13.07
C GLY A 89 -19.06 15.36 -12.10
N LYS A 90 -19.22 16.33 -11.20
CA LYS A 90 -18.19 16.60 -10.18
C LYS A 90 -18.25 15.56 -9.06
N ILE A 91 -17.06 15.23 -8.55
CA ILE A 91 -16.87 14.32 -7.43
C ILE A 91 -16.49 15.15 -6.22
N ASP A 92 -17.20 14.91 -5.11
CA ASP A 92 -16.83 15.43 -3.80
C ASP A 92 -16.19 14.28 -2.98
N PHE A 93 -14.88 14.28 -2.89
CA PHE A 93 -14.15 13.27 -2.11
C PHE A 93 -14.28 13.45 -0.60
N ALA A 94 -14.84 14.56 -0.12
CA ALA A 94 -15.12 14.77 1.29
C ALA A 94 -16.51 14.26 1.71
N ASP A 95 -17.36 13.90 0.74
CA ASP A 95 -18.69 13.39 1.01
C ASP A 95 -18.67 12.02 1.69
N LYS A 96 -19.28 11.94 2.87
CA LYS A 96 -19.38 10.75 3.72
C LYS A 96 -20.81 10.24 3.83
N SER A 97 -21.72 10.73 3.02
CA SER A 97 -23.15 10.42 3.12
C SER A 97 -23.46 8.93 2.94
N VAL A 98 -22.67 8.21 2.15
CA VAL A 98 -22.75 6.76 1.98
C VAL A 98 -21.91 6.05 3.04
N THR A 99 -20.63 6.35 3.10
CA THR A 99 -19.66 5.82 4.07
C THR A 99 -18.33 6.57 3.95
N GLU A 100 -17.50 6.55 4.99
CA GLU A 100 -16.12 7.05 4.93
C GLU A 100 -15.18 6.12 4.13
N ASN A 101 -15.58 4.88 3.86
CA ASN A 101 -14.82 3.93 3.05
C ASN A 101 -15.12 4.12 1.55
N THR A 102 -14.70 5.25 1.02
CA THR A 102 -14.77 5.55 -0.40
C THR A 102 -13.53 5.06 -1.13
N ARG A 103 -13.71 4.48 -2.32
CA ARG A 103 -12.65 3.84 -3.09
C ARG A 103 -12.71 4.20 -4.55
N VAL A 104 -11.55 4.08 -5.20
CA VAL A 104 -11.45 4.05 -6.65
C VAL A 104 -10.61 2.86 -7.10
N SER A 105 -11.05 2.17 -8.13
CA SER A 105 -10.25 1.19 -8.87
C SER A 105 -9.94 1.73 -10.25
N TYR A 106 -8.69 1.66 -10.67
CA TYR A 106 -8.25 2.11 -11.99
C TYR A 106 -7.13 1.22 -12.53
N PRO A 107 -7.03 1.11 -13.87
CA PRO A 107 -5.91 0.40 -14.50
C PRO A 107 -4.57 1.04 -14.12
N ILE A 108 -3.55 0.22 -13.86
CA ILE A 108 -2.23 0.72 -13.42
C ILE A 108 -1.60 1.71 -14.41
N ASN A 109 -1.92 1.59 -15.71
CA ASN A 109 -1.43 2.50 -16.74
C ASN A 109 -2.07 3.90 -16.70
N HIS A 110 -3.04 4.14 -15.81
CA HIS A 110 -3.50 5.51 -15.52
C HIS A 110 -2.48 6.31 -14.73
N ILE A 111 -1.63 5.65 -13.94
CA ILE A 111 -0.46 6.28 -13.31
C ILE A 111 0.61 6.52 -14.35
N GLN A 112 1.23 7.70 -14.33
CA GLN A 112 2.26 8.06 -15.31
C GLN A 112 3.60 7.41 -15.02
N ASN A 113 4.02 7.43 -13.77
CA ASN A 113 5.30 6.90 -13.31
C ASN A 113 5.18 5.41 -12.93
N ILE A 114 4.97 4.55 -13.93
CA ILE A 114 4.99 3.08 -13.75
C ILE A 114 6.19 2.49 -14.48
N VAL A 115 6.63 1.32 -14.01
CA VAL A 115 7.62 0.52 -14.73
C VAL A 115 6.99 -0.08 -15.99
N LYS A 116 7.61 0.16 -17.14
CA LYS A 116 7.14 -0.31 -18.46
C LYS A 116 8.21 -1.18 -19.13
N PRO A 117 7.82 -2.14 -19.98
CA PRO A 117 6.45 -2.55 -20.38
C PRO A 117 5.78 -3.47 -19.39
N ILE A 118 6.52 -4.03 -18.42
CA ILE A 118 6.05 -4.99 -17.43
C ILE A 118 6.30 -4.40 -16.04
N SER A 119 5.31 -4.47 -15.17
CA SER A 119 5.41 -4.06 -13.76
C SER A 119 6.35 -4.99 -12.97
N LYS A 120 7.65 -4.84 -13.21
CA LYS A 120 8.73 -5.62 -12.60
C LYS A 120 9.93 -4.73 -12.29
N GLY A 121 10.56 -4.93 -11.14
CA GLY A 121 11.83 -4.29 -10.74
C GLY A 121 12.86 -5.31 -10.29
N PRO A 122 14.12 -4.90 -10.07
CA PRO A 122 15.15 -5.75 -9.50
C PRO A 122 14.79 -6.21 -8.08
N ALA A 123 15.60 -7.08 -7.49
CA ALA A 123 15.47 -7.50 -6.09
C ALA A 123 15.34 -6.29 -5.15
N ALA A 124 14.46 -6.40 -4.16
CA ALA A 124 14.25 -5.31 -3.23
C ALA A 124 15.51 -5.07 -2.38
N LYS A 125 15.91 -3.80 -2.31
CA LYS A 125 17.00 -3.32 -1.46
C LYS A 125 16.52 -2.64 -0.20
N GLN A 126 15.27 -2.23 -0.17
CA GLN A 126 14.60 -1.62 0.98
C GLN A 126 13.31 -2.38 1.27
N VAL A 127 13.18 -2.78 2.52
CA VAL A 127 11.95 -3.36 3.07
C VAL A 127 11.43 -2.41 4.14
N ILE A 128 10.21 -1.95 3.97
CA ILE A 128 9.60 -0.94 4.84
C ILE A 128 8.35 -1.52 5.46
N PHE A 129 8.28 -1.50 6.79
CA PHE A 129 7.08 -1.84 7.54
C PHE A 129 6.36 -0.56 7.94
N LEU A 130 5.12 -0.41 7.49
CA LEU A 130 4.25 0.70 7.83
C LEU A 130 3.38 0.28 9.01
N SER A 131 3.58 0.93 10.14
CA SER A 131 2.84 0.66 11.37
C SER A 131 2.16 1.94 11.84
N ALA A 132 0.84 1.91 11.91
CA ALA A 132 0.10 2.97 12.59
C ALA A 132 0.19 2.74 14.11
N ASP A 133 0.58 3.77 14.84
CA ASP A 133 0.77 3.72 16.28
C ASP A 133 -0.42 4.34 17.02
N ALA A 134 -1.30 3.48 17.55
CA ALA A 134 -2.46 3.93 18.32
C ALA A 134 -2.12 4.58 19.67
N PHE A 135 -0.92 4.35 20.19
CA PHE A 135 -0.51 4.81 21.53
C PHE A 135 0.49 5.96 21.51
N GLY A 136 1.08 6.28 20.37
CA GLY A 136 2.09 7.31 20.24
C GLY A 136 3.42 6.96 20.90
N VAL A 137 3.79 5.68 20.92
CA VAL A 137 4.99 5.17 21.62
C VAL A 137 6.13 4.81 20.69
N LEU A 138 5.86 4.60 19.39
CA LEU A 138 6.87 4.25 18.42
C LEU A 138 7.55 5.53 17.88
N PRO A 139 8.87 5.49 17.62
CA PRO A 139 9.52 6.58 16.92
C PRO A 139 9.01 6.67 15.46
N PRO A 140 9.06 7.85 14.85
CA PRO A 140 8.56 8.03 13.47
C PRO A 140 9.25 7.12 12.44
N VAL A 141 10.52 6.81 12.65
CA VAL A 141 11.32 5.91 11.80
C VAL A 141 12.30 5.13 12.66
N SER A 142 12.43 3.84 12.39
CA SER A 142 13.42 2.96 13.02
C SER A 142 14.15 2.15 11.95
N ILE A 143 15.45 1.99 12.10
CA ILE A 143 16.24 1.02 11.33
C ILE A 143 16.28 -0.27 12.13
N LEU A 144 15.84 -1.37 11.52
CA LEU A 144 15.75 -2.68 12.16
C LEU A 144 16.90 -3.57 11.71
N ASN A 145 17.47 -4.34 12.64
CA ASN A 145 18.33 -5.48 12.29
C ASN A 145 17.44 -6.68 11.90
N SER A 146 18.09 -7.78 11.45
CA SER A 146 17.37 -8.97 10.94
C SER A 146 16.42 -9.58 11.98
N ASP A 147 16.83 -9.67 13.24
CA ASP A 147 15.98 -10.25 14.31
C ASP A 147 14.77 -9.35 14.59
N GLN A 148 14.99 -8.04 14.64
CA GLN A 148 13.93 -7.06 14.81
C GLN A 148 12.97 -7.07 13.62
N ALA A 149 13.50 -7.12 12.39
CA ALA A 149 12.69 -7.19 11.18
C ALA A 149 11.81 -8.46 11.18
N GLN A 150 12.38 -9.62 11.55
CA GLN A 150 11.65 -10.86 11.68
C GLN A 150 10.54 -10.76 12.74
N TYR A 151 10.82 -10.20 13.90
CA TYR A 151 9.84 -10.00 14.96
C TYR A 151 8.71 -9.08 14.54
N TYR A 152 9.03 -7.92 13.94
CA TYR A 152 8.03 -6.98 13.45
C TYR A 152 7.16 -7.58 12.35
N PHE A 153 7.77 -8.31 11.42
CA PHE A 153 7.04 -8.99 10.36
C PHE A 153 6.11 -10.09 10.90
N LEU A 154 6.60 -10.92 11.82
CA LEU A 154 5.79 -11.96 12.47
C LEU A 154 4.63 -11.39 13.28
N SER A 155 4.87 -10.34 14.04
CA SER A 155 3.83 -9.71 14.84
C SER A 155 2.82 -8.95 13.99
N GLY A 156 3.31 -8.28 12.93
CA GLY A 156 2.49 -7.42 12.09
C GLY A 156 1.72 -6.37 12.91
N PHE A 157 2.39 -5.78 13.93
CA PHE A 157 1.79 -4.79 14.80
C PHE A 157 1.47 -3.51 14.03
N THR A 158 0.25 -3.03 14.21
CA THR A 158 -0.22 -1.76 13.67
C THR A 158 -1.50 -1.31 14.38
N ALA A 159 -2.17 -0.31 13.87
CA ALA A 159 -3.51 0.06 14.29
C ALA A 159 -4.48 0.06 13.09
N LYS A 160 -5.72 -0.36 13.33
CA LYS A 160 -6.83 -0.06 12.44
C LYS A 160 -7.15 1.42 12.55
N LEU A 161 -7.30 2.08 11.41
CA LEU A 161 -7.54 3.52 11.33
C LEU A 161 -9.01 3.81 10.99
N ALA A 162 -9.47 5.00 11.36
CA ALA A 162 -10.81 5.45 11.03
C ALA A 162 -11.08 5.34 9.51
N GLY A 163 -12.28 4.88 9.14
CA GLY A 163 -12.68 4.70 7.74
C GLY A 163 -11.99 3.55 7.01
N THR A 164 -11.26 2.66 7.70
CA THR A 164 -10.70 1.44 7.09
C THR A 164 -11.63 0.24 7.18
N GLU A 165 -12.38 0.16 8.28
CA GLU A 165 -13.41 -0.86 8.52
C GLU A 165 -14.64 -0.19 9.13
N ARG A 166 -15.80 -0.82 8.94
CA ARG A 166 -17.07 -0.33 9.52
C ARG A 166 -16.99 -0.34 11.05
N GLY A 167 -17.28 0.80 11.67
CA GLY A 167 -17.32 0.96 13.13
C GLY A 167 -15.96 1.33 13.75
N ILE A 168 -14.90 1.46 12.98
CA ILE A 168 -13.62 1.98 13.46
C ILE A 168 -13.62 3.50 13.31
N THR A 169 -13.70 4.21 14.42
CA THR A 169 -13.72 5.68 14.50
C THR A 169 -12.42 6.25 15.07
N GLU A 170 -11.68 5.45 15.83
CA GLU A 170 -10.39 5.81 16.43
C GLU A 170 -9.33 4.75 16.16
N PRO A 171 -8.04 5.11 16.18
CA PRO A 171 -6.96 4.13 16.02
C PRO A 171 -7.06 3.02 17.07
N THR A 172 -7.20 1.78 16.62
CA THR A 172 -7.33 0.60 17.47
C THR A 172 -6.17 -0.34 17.21
N PRO A 173 -5.34 -0.66 18.24
CA PRO A 173 -4.18 -1.52 18.06
C PRO A 173 -4.61 -2.91 17.57
N THR A 174 -3.82 -3.47 16.67
CA THR A 174 -4.08 -4.78 16.09
C THR A 174 -2.78 -5.48 15.70
N PHE A 175 -2.88 -6.78 15.48
CA PHE A 175 -1.80 -7.62 14.99
C PHE A 175 -2.29 -8.41 13.78
N SER A 176 -1.44 -8.52 12.77
CA SER A 176 -1.71 -9.34 11.59
C SER A 176 -0.41 -9.97 11.13
N ALA A 177 -0.21 -11.24 11.43
CA ALA A 177 1.03 -11.95 11.12
C ALA A 177 1.44 -11.71 9.66
N CYS A 178 2.69 -11.34 9.45
CA CYS A 178 3.28 -11.00 8.15
C CYS A 178 2.54 -9.88 7.39
N PHE A 179 1.79 -9.02 8.10
CA PHE A 179 0.89 -8.00 7.53
C PHE A 179 -0.15 -8.54 6.54
N GLY A 180 -0.48 -9.83 6.63
CA GLY A 180 -1.40 -10.50 5.72
C GLY A 180 -1.97 -11.79 6.28
N GLN A 181 -2.25 -11.86 7.58
CA GLN A 181 -2.67 -13.09 8.27
C GLN A 181 -3.83 -13.82 7.58
N ALA A 182 -4.79 -13.10 7.01
CA ALA A 182 -5.93 -13.69 6.33
C ALA A 182 -5.57 -14.45 5.02
N PHE A 183 -4.36 -14.24 4.51
CA PHE A 183 -3.90 -14.77 3.22
C PHE A 183 -2.76 -15.80 3.37
N LEU A 184 -2.37 -16.13 4.61
CA LEU A 184 -1.26 -17.07 4.83
C LEU A 184 -1.73 -18.51 4.64
N GLU A 185 -1.12 -19.21 3.69
CA GLU A 185 -1.31 -20.65 3.45
C GLU A 185 -0.40 -21.52 4.32
N LEU A 186 0.77 -20.98 4.70
CA LEU A 186 1.78 -21.66 5.52
C LEU A 186 1.89 -21.00 6.89
N HIS A 187 2.59 -21.65 7.81
CA HIS A 187 2.88 -21.06 9.11
C HIS A 187 3.68 -19.74 8.95
N PRO A 188 3.35 -18.66 9.67
CA PRO A 188 3.97 -17.33 9.54
C PRO A 188 5.50 -17.34 9.54
N THR A 189 6.12 -18.23 10.32
CA THR A 189 7.58 -18.37 10.40
C THR A 189 8.25 -18.72 9.07
N LYS A 190 7.53 -19.39 8.15
CA LYS A 190 8.06 -19.71 6.82
C LYS A 190 8.25 -18.45 5.99
N TYR A 191 7.26 -17.56 6.02
CA TYR A 191 7.34 -16.27 5.33
C TYR A 191 8.40 -15.36 5.93
N ALA A 192 8.50 -15.32 7.27
CA ALA A 192 9.51 -14.54 7.95
C ALA A 192 10.94 -15.01 7.66
N ALA A 193 11.15 -16.31 7.57
CA ALA A 193 12.45 -16.89 7.18
C ALA A 193 12.81 -16.51 5.72
N GLU A 194 11.86 -16.55 4.79
CA GLU A 194 12.11 -16.12 3.42
C GLU A 194 12.39 -14.62 3.32
N LEU A 195 11.68 -13.78 4.10
CA LEU A 195 11.96 -12.36 4.16
C LEU A 195 13.42 -12.09 4.58
N VAL A 196 13.85 -12.67 5.71
CA VAL A 196 15.21 -12.48 6.24
C VAL A 196 16.27 -13.01 5.27
N LYS A 197 16.02 -14.11 4.58
CA LYS A 197 16.92 -14.66 3.57
C LYS A 197 17.12 -13.70 2.38
N LYS A 198 16.10 -12.92 2.04
CA LYS A 198 16.12 -12.00 0.90
C LYS A 198 16.61 -10.58 1.25
N MET A 199 16.66 -10.24 2.53
CA MET A 199 17.23 -9.00 3.05
C MET A 199 18.76 -9.07 3.14
#